data_058ada2c116691eea102473bfe650415
#
_entry.id   058ada2c116691eea102473bfe650415
#
_cell.length_a   1.000
_cell.length_b   1.000
_cell.length_c   1.000
_cell.angle_alpha   90.00
_cell.angle_beta   90.00
_cell.angle_gamma   90.00
#
_symmetry.space_group_name_H-M   'P 1'
#
loop_
_entity.id
_entity.type
_entity.pdbx_description
1 polymer ?
#
loop_
_entity_poly.entity_id
_entity_poly.type
_entity_poly.pdbx_seq_one_letter_code
_entity_poly.pdbx_strand_id
1 'polypeptide(L)'
;MGWERTPTLGAILYGNNYVGGVAGYNDEKATISNTSTKNLTISGQIVAAGKAVGGMIGLNCASTLPSATVAVSRVAGQQLVGGVIGANLPVGNFTVADGGAFNTYVASGRVEADAVAGGIIGYNRLLADKPAGVTLAALLPTIDKRTGVLTDSTDAQTADGEVTLANFQNMLNLQADIYVGGIVGANDAKTKLTIQKATNGATQNALSVGGLNPSNNGAFKGGVLLNELAGDRYDFGTAHGALAGGIIGYATPNTVLK
;
A
#
# COMPACT_ATOMS: atom_id res chain seq x y z
N MET A 1 6.30 14.65 -30.43
CA MET A 1 4.82 14.63 -30.27
C MET A 1 4.54 14.19 -28.85
N GLY A 2 4.15 15.14 -28.00
CA GLY A 2 3.81 14.84 -26.61
C GLY A 2 2.42 14.21 -26.56
N TRP A 3 2.27 13.14 -25.81
CA TRP A 3 0.99 12.55 -25.48
C TRP A 3 0.28 13.47 -24.49
N GLU A 4 -0.60 14.35 -24.96
CA GLU A 4 -1.40 15.26 -24.11
C GLU A 4 -2.58 14.57 -23.39
N ARG A 5 -2.67 13.25 -23.46
CA ARG A 5 -3.74 12.52 -22.77
C ARG A 5 -3.18 11.93 -21.48
N THR A 6 -3.81 12.26 -20.37
CA THR A 6 -3.65 11.50 -19.13
C THR A 6 -3.92 10.03 -19.46
N PRO A 7 -2.96 9.11 -19.27
CA PRO A 7 -3.22 7.71 -19.54
C PRO A 7 -4.33 7.25 -18.59
N THR A 8 -5.47 6.91 -19.15
CA THR A 8 -6.61 6.40 -18.41
C THR A 8 -6.71 4.91 -18.68
N LEU A 9 -6.39 4.10 -17.69
CA LEU A 9 -6.60 2.66 -17.75
C LEU A 9 -8.06 2.38 -17.35
N GLY A 10 -8.95 2.39 -18.33
CA GLY A 10 -10.39 2.08 -18.13
C GLY A 10 -10.69 0.58 -18.11
N ALA A 11 -9.67 -0.28 -18.12
CA ALA A 11 -9.77 -1.72 -18.23
C ALA A 11 -9.61 -2.44 -16.88
N ILE A 12 -10.01 -3.70 -16.84
CA ILE A 12 -9.65 -4.59 -15.73
C ILE A 12 -8.29 -5.18 -16.05
N LEU A 13 -7.31 -4.97 -15.17
CA LEU A 13 -5.99 -5.56 -15.26
C LEU A 13 -5.95 -6.82 -14.39
N TYR A 14 -5.71 -7.95 -15.01
CA TYR A 14 -5.48 -9.22 -14.29
C TYR A 14 -4.00 -9.60 -14.34
N GLY A 15 -3.51 -10.16 -13.25
CA GLY A 15 -2.14 -10.65 -13.18
C GLY A 15 -1.95 -11.67 -12.08
N ASN A 16 -0.71 -12.17 -11.92
CA ASN A 16 -0.39 -13.15 -10.89
C ASN A 16 0.29 -12.48 -9.69
N ASN A 17 1.61 -12.26 -9.70
CA ASN A 17 2.33 -11.92 -8.47
C ASN A 17 2.53 -10.42 -8.22
N TYR A 18 3.02 -9.69 -9.21
CA TYR A 18 3.35 -8.27 -9.07
C TYR A 18 2.53 -7.51 -10.09
N VAL A 19 1.52 -6.80 -9.64
CA VAL A 19 0.57 -6.14 -10.55
C VAL A 19 0.36 -4.69 -10.12
N GLY A 20 0.50 -3.79 -11.08
CA GLY A 20 0.24 -2.38 -10.91
C GLY A 20 -0.22 -1.74 -12.23
N GLY A 21 -1.03 -0.71 -12.14
CA GLY A 21 -1.58 -0.03 -13.31
C GLY A 21 -0.54 0.64 -14.21
N VAL A 22 0.65 0.93 -13.66
CA VAL A 22 1.81 1.47 -14.41
C VAL A 22 2.91 0.45 -14.54
N ALA A 23 3.28 -0.20 -13.44
CA ALA A 23 4.34 -1.20 -13.42
C ALA A 23 4.03 -2.32 -12.45
N GLY A 24 4.22 -3.57 -12.86
CA GLY A 24 4.20 -4.71 -11.94
C GLY A 24 5.38 -4.68 -10.98
N TYR A 25 6.57 -4.38 -11.53
CA TYR A 25 7.81 -4.19 -10.79
C TYR A 25 8.54 -2.92 -11.26
N ASN A 26 9.00 -2.12 -10.32
CA ASN A 26 9.81 -0.93 -10.56
C ASN A 26 11.18 -1.14 -9.90
N ASP A 27 12.22 -1.33 -10.71
CA ASP A 27 13.59 -1.63 -10.25
C ASP A 27 14.24 -0.42 -9.56
N GLU A 28 15.25 -0.65 -8.75
CA GLU A 28 16.01 0.40 -8.04
C GLU A 28 16.59 1.46 -8.98
N LYS A 29 16.98 1.07 -10.20
CA LYS A 29 17.56 1.92 -11.23
C LYS A 29 16.55 2.44 -12.26
N ALA A 30 15.30 1.98 -12.15
CA ALA A 30 14.25 2.43 -13.04
C ALA A 30 13.71 3.80 -12.62
N THR A 31 13.35 4.60 -13.60
CA THR A 31 12.75 5.91 -13.41
C THR A 31 11.36 5.93 -14.04
N ILE A 32 10.35 6.07 -13.21
CA ILE A 32 9.03 6.46 -13.67
C ILE A 32 8.94 7.97 -13.49
N SER A 33 8.84 8.70 -14.60
CA SER A 33 8.73 10.15 -14.58
C SER A 33 7.41 10.60 -15.20
N ASN A 34 6.85 11.65 -14.65
CA ASN A 34 5.72 12.35 -15.24
C ASN A 34 6.22 13.71 -15.73
N THR A 35 6.35 13.85 -17.03
CA THR A 35 6.80 15.12 -17.66
C THR A 35 5.65 16.11 -17.86
N SER A 36 4.43 15.70 -17.54
CA SER A 36 3.25 16.56 -17.61
C SER A 36 3.09 17.34 -16.30
N THR A 37 2.59 18.56 -16.40
CA THR A 37 2.13 19.35 -15.23
C THR A 37 0.88 18.75 -14.58
N LYS A 38 0.30 17.69 -15.16
CA LYS A 38 -0.86 16.97 -14.63
C LYS A 38 -0.40 15.72 -13.88
N ASN A 39 -1.01 15.45 -12.75
CA ASN A 39 -0.79 14.22 -12.00
C ASN A 39 -1.11 12.99 -12.87
N LEU A 40 -0.31 11.95 -12.73
CA LEU A 40 -0.62 10.65 -13.31
C LEU A 40 -1.92 10.12 -12.71
N THR A 41 -2.91 9.85 -13.57
CA THR A 41 -4.22 9.31 -13.14
C THR A 41 -4.37 7.88 -13.64
N ILE A 42 -4.64 6.97 -12.72
CA ILE A 42 -4.88 5.55 -13.01
C ILE A 42 -6.33 5.23 -12.61
N SER A 43 -7.08 4.61 -13.52
CA SER A 43 -8.47 4.23 -13.28
C SER A 43 -8.73 2.78 -13.72
N GLY A 44 -9.86 2.21 -13.30
CA GLY A 44 -10.25 0.84 -13.65
C GLY A 44 -10.23 -0.10 -12.44
N GLN A 45 -9.89 -1.36 -12.66
CA GLN A 45 -9.73 -2.36 -11.62
C GLN A 45 -8.40 -3.10 -11.79
N ILE A 46 -7.76 -3.43 -10.69
CA ILE A 46 -6.51 -4.19 -10.66
C ILE A 46 -6.71 -5.37 -9.73
N VAL A 47 -6.61 -6.57 -10.29
CA VAL A 47 -6.88 -7.82 -9.57
C VAL A 47 -5.74 -8.81 -9.83
N ALA A 48 -5.19 -9.36 -8.79
CA ALA A 48 -4.13 -10.34 -8.90
C ALA A 48 -4.35 -11.52 -7.93
N ALA A 49 -3.88 -12.69 -8.34
CA ALA A 49 -3.87 -13.88 -7.48
C ALA A 49 -2.65 -13.91 -6.53
N GLY A 50 -1.81 -12.86 -6.51
CA GLY A 50 -0.49 -13.00 -5.94
C GLY A 50 -0.07 -11.96 -4.90
N LYS A 51 1.25 -11.75 -4.82
CA LYS A 51 1.91 -11.30 -3.59
C LYS A 51 1.90 -9.79 -3.36
N ALA A 52 2.08 -8.97 -4.40
CA ALA A 52 2.13 -7.52 -4.23
C ALA A 52 1.34 -6.82 -5.34
N VAL A 53 0.30 -6.11 -4.96
CA VAL A 53 -0.66 -5.50 -5.87
C VAL A 53 -0.88 -4.05 -5.49
N GLY A 54 -0.69 -3.15 -6.44
CA GLY A 54 -0.91 -1.73 -6.24
C GLY A 54 -1.68 -1.08 -7.37
N GLY A 55 -2.41 -0.04 -7.08
CA GLY A 55 -3.10 0.74 -8.10
C GLY A 55 -2.15 1.33 -9.14
N MET A 56 -0.94 1.70 -8.74
CA MET A 56 0.12 2.20 -9.61
C MET A 56 1.24 1.16 -9.81
N ILE A 57 1.78 0.63 -8.72
CA ILE A 57 2.95 -0.26 -8.75
C ILE A 57 2.72 -1.46 -7.84
N GLY A 58 2.96 -2.67 -8.34
CA GLY A 58 2.92 -3.89 -7.53
C GLY A 58 4.04 -3.93 -6.50
N LEU A 59 5.30 -3.96 -6.96
CA LEU A 59 6.50 -3.94 -6.14
C LEU A 59 7.43 -2.80 -6.58
N ASN A 60 7.76 -1.91 -5.67
CA ASN A 60 8.67 -0.79 -5.89
C ASN A 60 10.00 -0.97 -5.16
N CYS A 61 11.12 -0.85 -5.87
CA CYS A 61 12.47 -0.74 -5.32
C CYS A 61 13.13 0.61 -5.61
N ALA A 62 12.52 1.45 -6.44
CA ALA A 62 13.07 2.77 -6.73
C ALA A 62 12.89 3.72 -5.54
N SER A 63 13.87 4.59 -5.35
CA SER A 63 13.88 5.60 -4.27
C SER A 63 13.02 6.84 -4.58
N THR A 64 12.66 7.04 -5.84
CA THR A 64 11.86 8.21 -6.25
C THR A 64 10.72 7.79 -7.17
N LEU A 65 9.53 8.30 -6.90
CA LEU A 65 8.35 8.12 -7.74
C LEU A 65 7.67 9.47 -8.03
N PRO A 66 7.00 9.62 -9.17
CA PRO A 66 6.19 10.80 -9.43
C PRO A 66 4.92 10.75 -8.57
N SER A 67 4.33 11.90 -8.33
CA SER A 67 2.99 11.98 -7.73
C SER A 67 1.94 11.30 -8.61
N ALA A 68 0.95 10.70 -7.98
CA ALA A 68 -0.12 10.01 -8.68
C ALA A 68 -1.47 10.14 -7.98
N THR A 69 -2.52 10.13 -8.79
CA THR A 69 -3.90 9.97 -8.34
C THR A 69 -4.42 8.62 -8.85
N VAL A 70 -4.75 7.73 -7.94
CA VAL A 70 -5.27 6.40 -8.27
C VAL A 70 -6.77 6.40 -8.06
N ALA A 71 -7.51 6.47 -9.16
CA ALA A 71 -8.97 6.52 -9.21
C ALA A 71 -9.57 5.15 -9.60
N VAL A 72 -9.06 4.09 -8.99
CA VAL A 72 -9.50 2.71 -9.26
C VAL A 72 -10.70 2.34 -8.42
N SER A 73 -11.62 1.58 -8.99
CA SER A 73 -12.77 1.06 -8.25
C SER A 73 -12.43 -0.17 -7.40
N ARG A 74 -11.34 -0.87 -7.74
CA ARG A 74 -10.89 -2.04 -7.00
C ARG A 74 -9.40 -2.30 -7.18
N VAL A 75 -8.69 -2.55 -6.07
CA VAL A 75 -7.36 -3.16 -6.06
C VAL A 75 -7.45 -4.40 -5.19
N ALA A 76 -7.19 -5.58 -5.74
CA ALA A 76 -7.35 -6.83 -5.00
C ALA A 76 -6.16 -7.78 -5.21
N GLY A 77 -5.74 -8.42 -4.13
CA GLY A 77 -4.63 -9.38 -4.14
C GLY A 77 -4.59 -10.24 -2.89
N GLN A 78 -3.63 -11.17 -2.82
CA GLN A 78 -3.57 -12.11 -1.70
C GLN A 78 -2.77 -11.60 -0.51
N GLN A 79 -1.61 -10.97 -0.70
CA GLN A 79 -0.73 -10.71 0.43
C GLN A 79 -0.61 -9.23 0.76
N LEU A 80 0.08 -8.46 -0.06
CA LEU A 80 0.41 -7.07 0.19
C LEU A 80 -0.29 -6.21 -0.85
N VAL A 81 -1.35 -5.55 -0.44
CA VAL A 81 -2.18 -4.77 -1.37
C VAL A 81 -2.23 -3.32 -0.93
N GLY A 82 -1.88 -2.42 -1.84
CA GLY A 82 -1.95 -0.98 -1.62
C GLY A 82 -2.79 -0.27 -2.66
N GLY A 83 -3.50 0.75 -2.26
CA GLY A 83 -4.25 1.59 -3.21
C GLY A 83 -3.35 2.19 -4.29
N VAL A 84 -2.07 2.44 -3.97
CA VAL A 84 -1.05 2.95 -4.91
C VAL A 84 0.08 1.95 -5.09
N ILE A 85 0.70 1.48 -4.02
CA ILE A 85 1.87 0.58 -4.04
C ILE A 85 1.57 -0.65 -3.20
N GLY A 86 1.69 -1.85 -3.79
CA GLY A 86 1.52 -3.11 -3.06
C GLY A 86 2.60 -3.33 -2.01
N ALA A 87 3.86 -3.37 -2.43
CA ALA A 87 5.02 -3.40 -1.55
C ALA A 87 6.03 -2.30 -1.96
N ASN A 88 6.39 -1.45 -1.01
CA ASN A 88 7.37 -0.39 -1.18
C ASN A 88 8.67 -0.80 -0.49
N LEU A 89 9.67 -1.18 -1.26
CA LEU A 89 10.98 -1.65 -0.83
C LEU A 89 12.10 -0.80 -1.45
N PRO A 90 12.09 0.54 -1.27
CA PRO A 90 13.05 1.40 -1.92
C PRO A 90 14.47 1.07 -1.44
N VAL A 91 15.42 1.16 -2.38
CA VAL A 91 16.85 1.17 -2.07
C VAL A 91 17.30 2.61 -1.87
N GLY A 92 17.63 2.95 -0.62
CA GLY A 92 17.87 4.34 -0.22
C GLY A 92 16.59 5.13 0.14
N ASN A 93 16.76 6.34 0.61
CA ASN A 93 15.66 7.18 1.10
C ASN A 93 14.56 7.36 0.04
N PHE A 94 13.33 7.06 0.44
CA PHE A 94 12.19 7.17 -0.45
C PHE A 94 11.62 8.58 -0.48
N THR A 95 11.39 9.09 -1.69
CA THR A 95 10.78 10.40 -1.90
C THR A 95 9.71 10.34 -3.01
N VAL A 96 8.73 11.22 -2.91
CA VAL A 96 7.84 11.53 -4.03
C VAL A 96 8.36 12.80 -4.69
N ALA A 97 8.59 12.74 -6.00
CA ALA A 97 9.20 13.83 -6.75
C ALA A 97 8.44 15.16 -6.57
N ASP A 98 9.18 16.25 -6.56
CA ASP A 98 8.66 17.63 -6.50
C ASP A 98 7.73 17.93 -5.32
N GLY A 99 7.95 17.25 -4.18
CA GLY A 99 7.08 17.39 -3.01
C GLY A 99 5.65 16.90 -3.25
N GLY A 100 5.47 16.07 -4.25
CA GLY A 100 4.18 15.54 -4.68
C GLY A 100 3.52 14.62 -3.67
N ALA A 101 2.36 14.12 -4.03
CA ALA A 101 1.51 13.33 -3.16
C ALA A 101 0.97 12.08 -3.85
N PHE A 102 0.60 11.09 -3.07
CA PHE A 102 -0.24 9.99 -3.53
C PHE A 102 -1.67 10.18 -3.01
N ASN A 103 -2.62 10.11 -3.93
CA ASN A 103 -4.03 10.23 -3.61
C ASN A 103 -4.79 9.03 -4.19
N THR A 104 -5.73 8.50 -3.42
CA THR A 104 -6.78 7.63 -3.95
C THR A 104 -8.08 8.41 -3.92
N TYR A 105 -8.86 8.38 -5.01
CA TYR A 105 -9.92 9.39 -5.17
C TYR A 105 -11.34 8.82 -5.28
N VAL A 106 -11.52 7.53 -5.44
CA VAL A 106 -12.85 6.94 -5.63
C VAL A 106 -13.46 6.55 -4.29
N ALA A 107 -14.42 7.32 -3.82
CA ALA A 107 -15.08 7.11 -2.51
C ALA A 107 -15.81 5.76 -2.37
N SER A 108 -16.16 5.11 -3.48
CA SER A 108 -16.76 3.76 -3.50
C SER A 108 -15.76 2.67 -3.88
N GLY A 109 -14.52 3.05 -4.17
CA GLY A 109 -13.46 2.10 -4.51
C GLY A 109 -12.97 1.36 -3.26
N ARG A 110 -12.30 0.22 -3.50
CA ARG A 110 -11.85 -0.65 -2.42
C ARG A 110 -10.50 -1.29 -2.68
N VAL A 111 -9.77 -1.52 -1.60
CA VAL A 111 -8.57 -2.34 -1.54
C VAL A 111 -8.93 -3.61 -0.76
N GLU A 112 -8.64 -4.76 -1.33
CA GLU A 112 -8.96 -6.07 -0.76
C GLU A 112 -7.70 -6.94 -0.74
N ALA A 113 -7.40 -7.50 0.42
CA ALA A 113 -6.27 -8.42 0.61
C ALA A 113 -6.65 -9.59 1.51
N ASP A 114 -6.03 -10.75 1.29
CA ASP A 114 -6.13 -11.86 2.26
C ASP A 114 -5.21 -11.63 3.47
N ALA A 115 -4.24 -10.71 3.39
CA ALA A 115 -3.33 -10.50 4.50
C ALA A 115 -3.19 -9.01 4.89
N VAL A 116 -2.61 -8.17 4.04
CA VAL A 116 -2.27 -6.80 4.39
C VAL A 116 -2.82 -5.82 3.36
N ALA A 117 -3.66 -4.89 3.80
CA ALA A 117 -4.19 -3.80 2.98
C ALA A 117 -3.75 -2.44 3.51
N GLY A 118 -3.24 -1.59 2.62
CA GLY A 118 -2.98 -0.19 2.87
C GLY A 118 -3.68 0.72 1.86
N GLY A 119 -4.22 1.83 2.32
CA GLY A 119 -4.88 2.78 1.43
C GLY A 119 -3.95 3.35 0.36
N ILE A 120 -2.68 3.51 0.69
CA ILE A 120 -1.62 3.94 -0.23
C ILE A 120 -0.59 2.83 -0.41
N ILE A 121 0.02 2.33 0.66
CA ILE A 121 1.08 1.32 0.64
C ILE A 121 0.64 0.11 1.45
N GLY A 122 0.65 -1.08 0.83
CA GLY A 122 0.37 -2.33 1.54
C GLY A 122 1.44 -2.64 2.57
N TYR A 123 2.70 -2.73 2.15
CA TYR A 123 3.85 -2.99 3.02
C TYR A 123 5.02 -2.06 2.71
N ASN A 124 5.72 -1.59 3.73
CA ASN A 124 6.84 -0.68 3.59
C ASN A 124 8.10 -1.19 4.32
N ARG A 125 9.25 -1.18 3.62
CA ARG A 125 10.56 -1.53 4.15
C ARG A 125 11.65 -0.81 3.36
N LEU A 126 12.61 -0.21 4.04
CA LEU A 126 13.77 0.41 3.40
C LEU A 126 14.88 -0.63 3.24
N LEU A 127 15.37 -0.83 2.01
CA LEU A 127 16.48 -1.73 1.74
C LEU A 127 17.81 -0.99 1.71
N ALA A 128 18.85 -1.62 2.25
CA ALA A 128 20.23 -1.15 2.10
C ALA A 128 20.72 -1.31 0.66
N ASP A 129 20.39 -2.45 0.07
CA ASP A 129 20.66 -2.81 -1.31
C ASP A 129 19.65 -3.84 -1.81
N LYS A 130 19.69 -4.11 -3.10
CA LYS A 130 19.03 -5.26 -3.71
C LYS A 130 20.10 -6.28 -4.10
N PRO A 131 20.29 -7.36 -3.34
CA PRO A 131 21.37 -8.30 -3.62
C PRO A 131 21.23 -8.94 -5.00
N ALA A 132 22.33 -9.09 -5.70
CA ALA A 132 22.34 -9.72 -7.02
C ALA A 132 21.87 -11.18 -6.93
N GLY A 133 21.03 -11.59 -7.86
CA GLY A 133 20.49 -12.94 -7.93
C GLY A 133 19.35 -13.25 -6.97
N VAL A 134 18.98 -12.34 -6.06
CA VAL A 134 17.81 -12.50 -5.20
C VAL A 134 16.52 -12.36 -6.00
N THR A 135 15.61 -13.30 -5.85
CA THR A 135 14.30 -13.23 -6.51
C THR A 135 13.42 -12.17 -5.88
N LEU A 136 12.50 -11.57 -6.64
CA LEU A 136 11.56 -10.58 -6.11
C LEU A 136 10.71 -11.14 -4.97
N ALA A 137 10.39 -12.42 -5.04
CA ALA A 137 9.61 -13.09 -3.99
C ALA A 137 10.36 -13.17 -2.66
N ALA A 138 11.68 -13.31 -2.72
CA ALA A 138 12.56 -13.38 -1.56
C ALA A 138 12.79 -12.03 -0.88
N LEU A 139 12.48 -10.93 -1.53
CA LEU A 139 12.52 -9.59 -0.93
C LEU A 139 11.29 -9.31 -0.04
N LEU A 140 10.19 -10.00 -0.28
CA LEU A 140 8.93 -9.76 0.44
C LEU A 140 8.92 -10.47 1.80
N PRO A 141 8.17 -9.93 2.78
CA PRO A 141 7.96 -10.64 4.04
C PRO A 141 7.14 -11.90 3.81
N THR A 142 7.29 -12.85 4.74
CA THR A 142 6.35 -13.95 4.90
C THR A 142 5.30 -13.58 5.93
N ILE A 143 4.07 -14.04 5.70
CA ILE A 143 2.95 -13.77 6.59
C ILE A 143 2.33 -15.10 6.95
N ASP A 144 2.39 -15.45 8.23
CA ASP A 144 1.64 -16.60 8.75
C ASP A 144 0.18 -16.15 8.97
N LYS A 145 -0.70 -16.57 8.09
CA LYS A 145 -2.12 -16.19 8.14
C LYS A 145 -2.82 -16.68 9.41
N ARG A 146 -2.35 -17.78 10.01
CA ARG A 146 -2.94 -18.36 11.20
C ARG A 146 -2.60 -17.55 12.46
N THR A 147 -1.36 -17.07 12.56
CA THR A 147 -0.88 -16.35 13.74
C THR A 147 -0.86 -14.83 13.55
N GLY A 148 -1.02 -14.35 12.32
CA GLY A 148 -0.85 -12.93 11.97
C GLY A 148 0.61 -12.45 12.05
N VAL A 149 1.58 -13.34 12.23
CA VAL A 149 2.99 -12.93 12.35
C VAL A 149 3.53 -12.58 10.96
N LEU A 150 4.05 -11.37 10.85
CA LEU A 150 4.81 -10.89 9.70
C LEU A 150 6.29 -11.06 10.01
N THR A 151 7.00 -11.80 9.17
CA THR A 151 8.46 -12.01 9.28
C THR A 151 9.14 -11.43 8.06
N ASP A 152 10.00 -10.45 8.29
CA ASP A 152 10.75 -9.79 7.23
C ASP A 152 11.73 -10.75 6.56
N SER A 153 11.94 -10.54 5.26
CA SER A 153 12.93 -11.31 4.50
C SER A 153 14.33 -11.10 5.07
N THR A 154 15.11 -12.17 5.15
CA THR A 154 16.54 -12.14 5.50
C THR A 154 17.44 -12.01 4.27
N ASP A 155 16.89 -12.16 3.06
CA ASP A 155 17.65 -12.14 1.80
C ASP A 155 18.07 -10.73 1.37
N ALA A 156 17.52 -9.70 2.02
CA ALA A 156 17.95 -8.32 1.88
C ALA A 156 18.05 -7.66 3.26
N GLN A 157 18.98 -6.75 3.43
CA GLN A 157 19.15 -6.03 4.68
C GLN A 157 18.28 -4.76 4.69
N THR A 158 17.71 -4.45 5.85
CA THR A 158 17.05 -3.15 6.07
C THR A 158 18.12 -2.08 6.24
N ALA A 159 17.98 -0.96 5.53
CA ALA A 159 18.91 0.16 5.64
C ALA A 159 18.69 0.97 6.91
N ASP A 160 19.77 1.57 7.39
CA ASP A 160 19.67 2.71 8.29
C ASP A 160 19.20 3.92 7.48
N GLY A 161 18.00 4.40 7.75
CA GLY A 161 17.39 5.50 7.01
C GLY A 161 15.92 5.67 7.33
N GLU A 162 15.30 6.59 6.64
CA GLU A 162 13.92 6.97 6.88
C GLU A 162 13.10 6.96 5.59
N VAL A 163 11.92 6.39 5.65
CA VAL A 163 10.87 6.59 4.65
C VAL A 163 9.94 7.68 5.15
N THR A 164 9.89 8.80 4.45
CA THR A 164 8.97 9.90 4.76
C THR A 164 7.85 9.94 3.75
N LEU A 165 6.63 9.80 4.25
CA LEU A 165 5.40 9.88 3.48
C LEU A 165 4.66 11.18 3.86
N ALA A 166 4.46 12.07 2.90
CA ALA A 166 3.82 13.35 3.13
C ALA A 166 2.71 13.66 2.13
N ASN A 167 1.65 14.34 2.58
CA ASN A 167 0.51 14.76 1.77
C ASN A 167 -0.24 13.57 1.12
N PHE A 168 -0.39 12.47 1.82
CA PHE A 168 -1.07 11.29 1.30
C PHE A 168 -2.54 11.28 1.70
N GLN A 169 -3.40 10.98 0.74
CA GLN A 169 -4.84 10.91 0.96
C GLN A 169 -5.40 9.59 0.46
N ASN A 170 -6.08 8.86 1.34
CA ASN A 170 -6.85 7.68 0.98
C ASN A 170 -8.35 7.96 1.03
N MET A 171 -9.04 7.61 -0.06
CA MET A 171 -10.50 7.68 -0.19
C MET A 171 -11.11 6.30 -0.47
N LEU A 172 -10.30 5.24 -0.54
CA LEU A 172 -10.77 3.88 -0.79
C LEU A 172 -11.19 3.20 0.51
N ASN A 173 -12.17 2.31 0.42
CA ASN A 173 -12.49 1.36 1.48
C ASN A 173 -11.41 0.28 1.53
N LEU A 174 -11.10 -0.20 2.72
CA LEU A 174 -10.02 -1.17 2.92
C LEU A 174 -10.56 -2.41 3.62
N GLN A 175 -10.10 -3.58 3.15
CA GLN A 175 -10.46 -4.86 3.71
C GLN A 175 -9.27 -5.82 3.67
N ALA A 176 -8.91 -6.40 4.80
CA ALA A 176 -7.93 -7.48 4.86
C ALA A 176 -8.17 -8.37 6.08
N ASP A 177 -7.54 -9.57 6.07
CA ASP A 177 -7.73 -10.53 7.16
C ASP A 177 -6.79 -10.27 8.34
N ILE A 178 -5.63 -9.61 8.10
CA ILE A 178 -4.60 -9.50 9.14
C ILE A 178 -4.30 -8.03 9.49
N TYR A 179 -3.80 -7.25 8.53
CA TYR A 179 -3.45 -5.85 8.80
C TYR A 179 -4.13 -4.90 7.84
N VAL A 180 -4.78 -3.89 8.37
CA VAL A 180 -5.43 -2.84 7.58
C VAL A 180 -5.01 -1.47 8.09
N GLY A 181 -4.39 -0.67 7.23
CA GLY A 181 -4.01 0.70 7.53
C GLY A 181 -4.54 1.71 6.51
N GLY A 182 -5.10 2.80 6.98
CA GLY A 182 -5.66 3.83 6.10
C GLY A 182 -4.66 4.39 5.09
N ILE A 183 -3.38 4.42 5.44
CA ILE A 183 -2.28 4.84 4.56
C ILE A 183 -1.31 3.67 4.34
N VAL A 184 -0.78 3.07 5.40
CA VAL A 184 0.18 1.96 5.33
C VAL A 184 -0.38 0.75 6.05
N GLY A 185 -0.49 -0.39 5.36
CA GLY A 185 -0.96 -1.63 5.94
C GLY A 185 -0.02 -2.15 7.02
N ALA A 186 1.26 -2.31 6.69
CA ALA A 186 2.29 -2.72 7.64
C ALA A 186 3.65 -2.08 7.32
N ASN A 187 4.44 -1.82 8.37
CA ASN A 187 5.82 -1.35 8.26
C ASN A 187 6.79 -2.39 8.83
N ASP A 188 7.95 -2.56 8.18
CA ASP A 188 9.05 -3.35 8.69
C ASP A 188 9.53 -2.84 10.07
N ALA A 189 9.89 -3.76 10.96
CA ALA A 189 10.27 -3.45 12.35
C ALA A 189 11.53 -2.57 12.46
N LYS A 190 12.43 -2.63 11.49
CA LYS A 190 13.69 -1.87 11.48
C LYS A 190 13.60 -0.57 10.69
N THR A 191 12.64 -0.46 9.77
CA THR A 191 12.48 0.73 8.93
C THR A 191 11.88 1.88 9.73
N LYS A 192 12.61 3.00 9.80
CA LYS A 192 12.05 4.23 10.31
C LYS A 192 11.06 4.80 9.31
N LEU A 193 9.81 4.96 9.73
CA LEU A 193 8.72 5.50 8.93
C LEU A 193 8.17 6.76 9.58
N THR A 194 8.19 7.87 8.85
CA THR A 194 7.53 9.10 9.24
C THR A 194 6.38 9.38 8.28
N ILE A 195 5.18 9.55 8.82
CA ILE A 195 3.98 9.94 8.07
C ILE A 195 3.56 11.34 8.50
N GLN A 196 3.43 12.24 7.52
CA GLN A 196 3.07 13.63 7.74
C GLN A 196 1.87 14.01 6.88
N LYS A 197 0.93 14.80 7.42
CA LYS A 197 -0.22 15.33 6.67
C LYS A 197 -0.97 14.24 5.90
N ALA A 198 -1.16 13.08 6.53
CA ALA A 198 -1.92 12.00 5.93
C ALA A 198 -3.40 12.13 6.26
N THR A 199 -4.25 11.86 5.30
CA THR A 199 -5.71 11.86 5.46
C THR A 199 -6.28 10.54 5.01
N ASN A 200 -7.08 9.93 5.86
CA ASN A 200 -7.88 8.75 5.53
C ASN A 200 -9.36 9.10 5.61
N GLY A 201 -10.06 9.06 4.49
CA GLY A 201 -11.48 9.41 4.37
C GLY A 201 -11.77 10.70 3.62
N ALA A 202 -13.07 11.04 3.51
CA ALA A 202 -13.58 12.09 2.64
C ALA A 202 -13.38 13.53 3.14
N THR A 203 -13.00 13.72 4.40
CA THR A 203 -12.81 15.04 5.00
C THR A 203 -11.35 15.36 5.17
N GLN A 204 -10.91 16.45 4.59
CA GLN A 204 -9.49 16.82 4.46
C GLN A 204 -8.76 17.16 5.77
N ASN A 205 -9.42 17.23 6.91
CA ASN A 205 -8.85 17.81 8.13
C ASN A 205 -8.88 16.89 9.35
N ALA A 206 -9.19 15.63 9.21
CA ALA A 206 -9.20 14.71 10.33
C ALA A 206 -8.53 13.39 9.97
N LEU A 207 -7.70 12.86 10.87
CA LEU A 207 -7.40 11.46 11.00
C LEU A 207 -8.72 10.73 11.32
N SER A 208 -9.61 10.60 10.35
CA SER A 208 -10.87 9.93 10.55
C SER A 208 -10.73 8.47 10.14
N VAL A 209 -10.69 7.60 11.11
CA VAL A 209 -11.10 6.23 10.92
C VAL A 209 -12.58 6.30 10.61
N GLY A 210 -12.96 6.07 9.36
CA GLY A 210 -14.36 5.84 9.02
C GLY A 210 -14.81 4.62 9.81
N GLY A 211 -15.45 4.86 10.95
CA GLY A 211 -15.91 3.77 11.81
C GLY A 211 -16.84 2.85 11.05
N LEU A 212 -16.81 1.57 11.40
CA LEU A 212 -17.84 0.61 11.05
C LEU A 212 -19.20 1.23 11.41
N ASN A 213 -19.94 1.69 10.42
CA ASN A 213 -21.33 2.01 10.61
C ASN A 213 -22.18 0.80 10.16
N PRO A 214 -22.56 -0.08 11.07
CA PRO A 214 -23.34 -1.27 10.76
C PRO A 214 -24.70 -0.93 10.14
N SER A 215 -25.14 0.32 10.24
CA SER A 215 -26.42 0.79 9.71
C SER A 215 -26.41 1.11 8.23
N ASN A 216 -25.26 1.19 7.58
CA ASN A 216 -25.14 1.65 6.19
C ASN A 216 -24.79 0.55 5.18
N ASN A 217 -25.18 -0.70 5.41
CA ASN A 217 -25.02 -1.80 4.46
C ASN A 217 -23.62 -1.89 3.82
N GLY A 218 -22.56 -1.68 4.60
CA GLY A 218 -21.17 -1.83 4.14
C GLY A 218 -20.65 -0.67 3.28
N ALA A 219 -21.35 0.43 3.16
CA ALA A 219 -20.83 1.62 2.48
C ALA A 219 -19.89 2.41 3.38
N PHE A 220 -18.60 2.02 3.41
CA PHE A 220 -17.55 2.81 4.06
C PHE A 220 -17.00 3.83 3.08
N LYS A 221 -17.03 5.08 3.46
CA LYS A 221 -16.27 6.13 2.76
C LYS A 221 -14.92 6.26 3.44
N GLY A 222 -13.88 5.67 2.85
CA GLY A 222 -12.53 5.69 3.42
C GLY A 222 -12.41 4.98 4.78
N GLY A 223 -13.23 3.96 5.00
CA GLY A 223 -13.20 3.16 6.24
C GLY A 223 -12.18 2.03 6.20
N VAL A 224 -11.87 1.50 7.37
CA VAL A 224 -11.04 0.32 7.56
C VAL A 224 -11.93 -0.83 8.01
N LEU A 225 -11.93 -1.92 7.26
CA LEU A 225 -12.72 -3.11 7.55
C LEU A 225 -11.81 -4.32 7.68
N LEU A 226 -11.89 -5.03 8.78
CA LEU A 226 -11.29 -6.35 8.94
C LEU A 226 -12.29 -7.42 8.51
N ASN A 227 -11.83 -8.40 7.73
CA ASN A 227 -12.61 -9.60 7.45
C ASN A 227 -12.72 -10.42 8.73
N GLU A 228 -13.93 -10.82 9.05
CA GLU A 228 -14.14 -11.93 9.95
C GLU A 228 -13.90 -13.22 9.14
N LEU A 229 -12.86 -13.95 9.44
CA LEU A 229 -12.67 -15.28 8.88
C LEU A 229 -13.78 -16.19 9.39
N ALA A 230 -14.60 -16.68 8.49
CA ALA A 230 -15.67 -17.62 8.82
C ALA A 230 -15.04 -18.92 9.37
N GLY A 231 -15.10 -19.11 10.67
CA GLY A 231 -14.74 -20.35 11.37
C GLY A 231 -13.41 -20.37 12.11
N ASP A 232 -12.44 -19.53 11.78
CA ASP A 232 -11.18 -19.46 12.51
C ASP A 232 -11.16 -18.22 13.40
N ARG A 233 -11.38 -18.40 14.68
CA ARG A 233 -11.11 -17.35 15.66
C ARG A 233 -9.61 -17.21 15.79
N TYR A 234 -9.09 -16.02 15.45
CA TYR A 234 -7.72 -15.68 15.80
C TYR A 234 -7.55 -15.78 17.31
N ASP A 235 -6.58 -16.58 17.73
CA ASP A 235 -6.18 -16.63 19.13
C ASP A 235 -5.35 -15.37 19.42
N PHE A 236 -5.99 -14.37 19.99
CA PHE A 236 -5.32 -13.13 20.42
C PHE A 236 -4.29 -13.35 21.55
N GLY A 237 -4.10 -14.58 22.02
CA GLY A 237 -3.22 -14.88 23.16
C GLY A 237 -1.74 -14.94 22.85
N THR A 238 -1.32 -15.18 21.62
CA THR A 238 0.10 -15.44 21.26
C THR A 238 0.61 -14.79 19.99
N ALA A 239 -0.24 -14.11 19.24
CA ALA A 239 0.10 -13.46 17.98
C ALA A 239 -0.51 -12.08 17.88
N HIS A 240 -0.02 -11.28 16.94
CA HIS A 240 -0.49 -9.91 16.75
C HIS A 240 -1.97 -9.79 16.35
N GLY A 241 -2.64 -10.90 16.05
CA GLY A 241 -4.07 -10.91 15.67
C GLY A 241 -4.35 -10.05 14.42
N ALA A 242 -5.64 -9.78 14.20
CA ALA A 242 -6.05 -8.83 13.17
C ALA A 242 -5.94 -7.39 13.70
N LEU A 243 -5.20 -6.52 13.02
CA LEU A 243 -4.96 -5.15 13.44
C LEU A 243 -5.47 -4.15 12.41
N ALA A 244 -6.23 -3.18 12.86
CA ALA A 244 -6.71 -2.07 12.04
C ALA A 244 -6.31 -0.73 12.65
N GLY A 245 -5.74 0.14 11.83
CA GLY A 245 -5.38 1.51 12.20
C GLY A 245 -5.85 2.53 11.18
N GLY A 246 -6.34 3.67 11.64
CA GLY A 246 -6.79 4.74 10.75
C GLY A 246 -5.71 5.23 9.80
N ILE A 247 -4.45 5.13 10.18
CA ILE A 247 -3.29 5.47 9.33
C ILE A 247 -2.42 4.24 9.08
N ILE A 248 -2.03 3.50 10.12
CA ILE A 248 -1.15 2.33 10.02
C ILE A 248 -1.82 1.14 10.66
N GLY A 249 -1.89 0.00 9.97
CA GLY A 249 -2.41 -1.24 10.53
C GLY A 249 -1.45 -1.88 11.53
N TYR A 250 -0.18 -2.04 11.13
CA TYR A 250 0.90 -2.54 12.00
C TYR A 250 2.01 -1.51 12.08
N ALA A 251 2.05 -0.79 13.20
CA ALA A 251 3.06 0.19 13.51
C ALA A 251 4.18 -0.46 14.35
N THR A 252 5.41 -0.10 14.05
CA THR A 252 6.60 -0.58 14.74
C THR A 252 7.17 0.53 15.64
N PRO A 253 8.11 0.23 16.58
CA PRO A 253 8.72 1.25 17.44
C PRO A 253 9.37 2.41 16.67
N ASN A 254 9.76 2.19 15.42
CA ASN A 254 10.38 3.19 14.55
C ASN A 254 9.37 4.00 13.71
N THR A 255 8.09 3.96 14.05
CA THR A 255 7.04 4.71 13.34
C THR A 255 6.72 6.02 14.03
N VAL A 256 6.72 7.12 13.28
CA VAL A 256 6.41 8.47 13.76
C VAL A 256 5.26 9.06 12.95
N LEU A 257 4.22 9.51 13.63
CA LEU A 257 3.11 10.29 13.05
C LEU A 257 3.29 11.77 13.42
N LYS A 258 3.18 12.66 12.44
CA LYS A 258 3.29 14.12 12.61
C LYS A 258 2.10 14.84 11.98
#